data_10a4acf91e9272631a0264433022ab4d
#
_entry.id   10a4acf91e9272631a0264433022ab4d
#
_cell.length_a   1.000
_cell.length_b   1.000
_cell.length_c   1.000
_cell.angle_alpha   90.00
_cell.angle_beta   90.00
_cell.angle_gamma   90.00
#
_symmetry.space_group_name_H-M   'P 1'
#
loop_
_entity.id
_entity.type
_entity.pdbx_description
1 polymer ?
#
loop_
_entity_poly.entity_id
_entity_poly.type
_entity_poly.pdbx_seq_one_letter_code
_entity_poly.pdbx_strand_id
1 'polypeptide(L)'
;MNILILDPDLCQSVAIAKYLKKYSDNNKIIGCRPSSNQRLNNTFFFNKYITHDIERTLLDGYSVIIPTGGQSTLEFSNLCPEFKLGEIEFRKENLVVSDKHYMHGICNELDIPVPYTYQAGEKIEAFPVFYKSDHETSEFGKHRGIVKTHDNLDKIPKQGILIQEYIPTPSTFGVGFIAQDGKLLAHFMHEELISYPKEGGSGVILKRINEPKLLKYTSQLVDKLKYHGWGLAEFKYCTHRNDYVFMEINAKFWASLEFTLMGNPLFGKLLFGLDYPAKSSNHIVYINRLLRSNPINWLKYLPQIVTGYRTLPEGWRSLLTASIRPIVGR
;
A
#
# COMPACT_ATOMS: atom_id res chain seq x y z
N MET A 1 -11.81 -2.27 -24.55
CA MET A 1 -11.69 -0.92 -23.94
C MET A 1 -10.22 -0.47 -23.95
N ASN A 2 -9.96 0.83 -24.04
CA ASN A 2 -8.63 1.41 -23.83
C ASN A 2 -8.51 1.79 -22.35
N ILE A 3 -7.64 1.09 -21.62
CA ILE A 3 -7.43 1.30 -20.17
C ILE A 3 -6.05 1.89 -19.96
N LEU A 4 -5.98 3.04 -19.29
CA LEU A 4 -4.73 3.68 -18.86
C LEU A 4 -4.48 3.38 -17.39
N ILE A 5 -3.33 2.80 -17.07
CA ILE A 5 -2.89 2.58 -15.69
C ILE A 5 -1.70 3.50 -15.43
N LEU A 6 -1.86 4.38 -14.45
CA LEU A 6 -0.81 5.28 -14.00
C LEU A 6 0.18 4.53 -13.08
N ASP A 7 1.46 4.94 -13.09
CA ASP A 7 2.56 4.29 -12.36
C ASP A 7 2.70 2.77 -12.65
N PRO A 8 2.86 2.36 -13.91
CA PRO A 8 2.82 0.95 -14.32
C PRO A 8 3.93 0.09 -13.71
N ASP A 9 4.93 0.69 -13.08
CA ASP A 9 6.06 0.01 -12.44
C ASP A 9 5.76 -0.42 -10.99
N LEU A 10 4.61 0.01 -10.44
CA LEU A 10 4.19 -0.38 -9.10
C LEU A 10 3.57 -1.77 -9.08
N CYS A 11 3.75 -2.49 -7.97
CA CYS A 11 3.24 -3.86 -7.81
C CYS A 11 1.71 -3.95 -7.98
N GLN A 12 0.97 -2.97 -7.46
CA GLN A 12 -0.47 -2.88 -7.60
C GLN A 12 -0.91 -2.67 -9.05
N SER A 13 -0.19 -1.85 -9.81
CA SER A 13 -0.45 -1.63 -11.24
C SER A 13 -0.30 -2.91 -12.05
N VAL A 14 0.79 -3.64 -11.77
CA VAL A 14 1.05 -4.93 -12.42
C VAL A 14 0.00 -5.96 -12.03
N ALA A 15 -0.45 -5.98 -10.77
CA ALA A 15 -1.53 -6.86 -10.32
C ALA A 15 -2.83 -6.58 -11.06
N ILE A 16 -3.23 -5.31 -11.18
CA ILE A 16 -4.42 -4.89 -11.92
C ILE A 16 -4.32 -5.30 -13.39
N ALA A 17 -3.21 -4.97 -14.06
CA ALA A 17 -2.99 -5.32 -15.47
C ALA A 17 -3.04 -6.83 -15.70
N LYS A 18 -2.46 -7.62 -14.81
CA LYS A 18 -2.48 -9.09 -14.84
C LYS A 18 -3.90 -9.66 -14.75
N TYR A 19 -4.71 -9.14 -13.84
CA TYR A 19 -6.09 -9.59 -13.67
C TYR A 19 -6.98 -9.16 -14.83
N LEU A 20 -6.89 -7.91 -15.28
CA LEU A 20 -7.58 -7.41 -16.46
C LEU A 20 -7.24 -8.26 -17.71
N LYS A 21 -5.96 -8.54 -17.93
CA LYS A 21 -5.51 -9.34 -19.08
C LYS A 21 -5.97 -10.80 -19.01
N LYS A 22 -6.10 -11.35 -17.79
CA LYS A 22 -6.47 -12.76 -17.60
C LYS A 22 -7.98 -13.01 -17.63
N TYR A 23 -8.77 -12.07 -17.12
CA TYR A 23 -10.19 -12.29 -16.86
C TYR A 23 -11.13 -11.34 -17.63
N SER A 24 -10.57 -10.54 -18.54
CA SER A 24 -11.35 -9.65 -19.41
C SER A 24 -10.75 -9.67 -20.81
N ASP A 25 -11.57 -10.06 -21.79
CA ASP A 25 -11.16 -10.09 -23.19
C ASP A 25 -11.15 -8.69 -23.81
N ASN A 26 -10.28 -8.50 -24.82
CA ASN A 26 -10.22 -7.31 -25.69
C ASN A 26 -9.87 -5.97 -24.98
N ASN A 27 -9.25 -5.99 -23.81
CA ASN A 27 -8.72 -4.79 -23.20
C ASN A 27 -7.33 -4.44 -23.74
N LYS A 28 -7.17 -3.20 -24.20
CA LYS A 28 -5.86 -2.61 -24.50
C LYS A 28 -5.39 -1.86 -23.26
N ILE A 29 -4.40 -2.43 -22.58
CA ILE A 29 -3.87 -1.90 -21.32
C ILE A 29 -2.60 -1.11 -21.60
N ILE A 30 -2.62 0.17 -21.30
CA ILE A 30 -1.51 1.11 -21.51
C ILE A 30 -0.99 1.54 -20.13
N GLY A 31 0.33 1.44 -19.94
CA GLY A 31 1.01 1.97 -18.76
C GLY A 31 1.50 3.38 -19.02
N CYS A 32 1.13 4.33 -18.15
CA CYS A 32 1.60 5.72 -18.20
C CYS A 32 2.57 6.00 -17.07
N ARG A 33 3.79 6.40 -17.42
CA ARG A 33 4.82 6.88 -16.49
C ARG A 33 4.83 8.39 -16.44
N PRO A 34 5.03 9.01 -15.28
CA PRO A 34 5.31 10.45 -15.24
C PRO A 34 6.63 10.74 -15.96
N SER A 35 6.75 11.92 -16.55
CA SER A 35 7.93 12.35 -17.34
C SER A 35 9.23 12.31 -16.52
N SER A 36 9.14 12.46 -15.20
CA SER A 36 10.27 12.37 -14.27
C SER A 36 10.77 10.94 -14.00
N ASN A 37 10.02 9.91 -14.41
CA ASN A 37 10.37 8.52 -14.09
C ASN A 37 11.21 7.88 -15.20
N GLN A 38 12.49 7.63 -14.92
CA GLN A 38 13.43 6.97 -15.83
C GLN A 38 13.47 5.43 -15.69
N ARG A 39 12.63 4.82 -14.85
CA ARG A 39 12.62 3.36 -14.67
C ARG A 39 11.94 2.68 -15.86
N LEU A 40 12.61 1.71 -16.44
CA LEU A 40 12.14 0.97 -17.63
C LEU A 40 11.81 -0.49 -17.29
N ASN A 41 10.91 -0.73 -16.34
CA ASN A 41 10.45 -2.09 -16.04
C ASN A 41 9.22 -2.42 -16.90
N ASN A 42 9.44 -2.96 -18.08
CA ASN A 42 8.36 -3.40 -18.95
C ASN A 42 7.93 -4.83 -18.61
N THR A 43 6.67 -5.02 -18.27
CA THR A 43 6.05 -6.34 -18.14
C THR A 43 5.17 -6.64 -19.35
N PHE A 44 4.96 -7.92 -19.63
CA PHE A 44 4.12 -8.37 -20.77
C PHE A 44 2.60 -8.20 -20.51
N PHE A 45 2.22 -7.69 -19.32
CA PHE A 45 0.82 -7.43 -18.99
C PHE A 45 0.29 -6.14 -19.62
N PHE A 46 1.17 -5.21 -19.97
CA PHE A 46 0.82 -3.99 -20.68
C PHE A 46 1.03 -4.16 -22.19
N ASN A 47 0.10 -3.66 -23.00
CA ASN A 47 0.21 -3.66 -24.45
C ASN A 47 1.20 -2.59 -24.95
N LYS A 48 1.26 -1.44 -24.25
CA LYS A 48 2.10 -0.30 -24.57
C LYS A 48 2.46 0.47 -23.29
N TYR A 49 3.59 1.15 -23.33
CA TYR A 49 3.99 2.12 -22.33
C TYR A 49 4.12 3.50 -22.99
N ILE A 50 3.64 4.52 -22.30
CA ILE A 50 3.82 5.92 -22.65
C ILE A 50 4.45 6.67 -21.48
N THR A 51 5.04 7.82 -21.76
CA THR A 51 5.55 8.77 -20.78
C THR A 51 4.81 10.08 -20.98
N HIS A 52 4.04 10.48 -19.99
CA HIS A 52 3.24 11.70 -20.05
C HIS A 52 2.86 12.14 -18.64
N ASP A 53 2.82 13.44 -18.42
CA ASP A 53 2.30 14.00 -17.19
C ASP A 53 0.76 13.93 -17.18
N ILE A 54 0.17 13.94 -16.00
CA ILE A 54 -1.28 13.75 -15.83
C ILE A 54 -1.96 15.10 -16.10
N GLU A 55 -2.49 15.27 -17.30
CA GLU A 55 -3.20 16.45 -17.77
C GLU A 55 -4.54 16.06 -18.41
N ARG A 56 -5.47 17.02 -18.55
CA ARG A 56 -6.78 16.76 -19.17
C ARG A 56 -6.70 16.16 -20.57
N THR A 57 -5.75 16.62 -21.39
CA THR A 57 -5.55 16.12 -22.75
C THR A 57 -5.18 14.64 -22.81
N LEU A 58 -4.51 14.12 -21.77
CA LEU A 58 -4.22 12.70 -21.65
C LEU A 58 -5.52 11.89 -21.42
N LEU A 59 -6.51 12.47 -20.74
CA LEU A 59 -7.68 11.75 -20.25
C LEU A 59 -8.66 11.40 -21.38
N ASP A 60 -8.74 12.22 -22.43
CA ASP A 60 -9.75 12.12 -23.50
C ASP A 60 -9.58 10.89 -24.41
N GLY A 61 -8.41 10.23 -24.36
CA GLY A 61 -8.09 9.06 -25.22
C GLY A 61 -8.43 7.69 -24.64
N TYR A 62 -8.95 7.63 -23.39
CA TYR A 62 -9.08 6.37 -22.64
C TYR A 62 -10.49 6.18 -22.08
N SER A 63 -10.96 4.92 -22.13
CA SER A 63 -12.27 4.55 -21.58
C SER A 63 -12.27 4.50 -20.05
N VAL A 64 -11.10 4.11 -19.47
CA VAL A 64 -10.90 3.99 -18.02
C VAL A 64 -9.48 4.42 -17.68
N ILE A 65 -9.32 5.21 -16.62
CA ILE A 65 -8.03 5.62 -16.08
C ILE A 65 -7.92 5.14 -14.65
N ILE A 66 -6.83 4.47 -14.32
CA ILE A 66 -6.61 3.83 -13.02
C ILE A 66 -5.36 4.43 -12.37
N PRO A 67 -5.50 5.40 -11.45
CA PRO A 67 -4.39 5.89 -10.65
C PRO A 67 -4.02 4.85 -9.60
N THR A 68 -2.74 4.56 -9.39
CA THR A 68 -2.32 3.49 -8.51
C THR A 68 -1.32 3.91 -7.44
N GLY A 69 -0.50 4.92 -7.68
CA GLY A 69 0.42 5.50 -6.72
C GLY A 69 -0.20 6.64 -5.91
N GLY A 70 0.42 7.03 -4.80
CA GLY A 70 -0.09 8.15 -4.00
C GLY A 70 -0.08 9.47 -4.77
N GLN A 71 1.03 9.77 -5.46
CA GLN A 71 1.15 11.00 -6.25
C GLN A 71 0.17 11.01 -7.42
N SER A 72 0.11 9.93 -8.21
CA SER A 72 -0.82 9.85 -9.35
C SER A 72 -2.29 9.89 -8.92
N THR A 73 -2.64 9.32 -7.74
CA THR A 73 -3.99 9.43 -7.20
C THR A 73 -4.32 10.86 -6.80
N LEU A 74 -3.38 11.58 -6.17
CA LEU A 74 -3.56 12.99 -5.83
C LEU A 74 -3.74 13.87 -7.09
N GLU A 75 -2.83 13.74 -8.06
CA GLU A 75 -2.87 14.51 -9.31
C GLU A 75 -4.15 14.24 -10.11
N PHE A 76 -4.51 12.96 -10.26
CA PHE A 76 -5.74 12.58 -10.95
C PHE A 76 -7.00 13.08 -10.23
N SER A 77 -7.05 13.00 -8.89
CA SER A 77 -8.15 13.53 -8.09
C SER A 77 -8.26 15.07 -8.14
N ASN A 78 -7.17 15.79 -8.43
CA ASN A 78 -7.23 17.23 -8.66
C ASN A 78 -7.90 17.58 -9.99
N LEU A 79 -7.78 16.73 -11.00
CA LEU A 79 -8.43 16.90 -12.29
C LEU A 79 -9.87 16.33 -12.30
N CYS A 80 -10.07 15.24 -11.61
CA CYS A 80 -11.32 14.50 -11.50
C CYS A 80 -11.61 14.21 -10.01
N PRO A 81 -12.25 15.14 -9.27
CA PRO A 81 -12.49 14.99 -7.84
C PRO A 81 -13.31 13.76 -7.49
N GLU A 82 -14.16 13.33 -8.40
CA GLU A 82 -14.94 12.09 -8.33
C GLU A 82 -14.68 11.28 -9.59
N PHE A 83 -14.25 10.03 -9.44
CA PHE A 83 -14.06 9.12 -10.57
C PHE A 83 -14.45 7.69 -10.22
N LYS A 84 -14.87 6.92 -11.24
CA LYS A 84 -15.37 5.57 -11.06
C LYS A 84 -14.41 4.53 -11.61
N LEU A 85 -14.29 3.42 -10.85
CA LEU A 85 -13.76 2.17 -11.34
C LEU A 85 -14.82 1.09 -11.12
N GLY A 86 -15.33 0.53 -12.20
CA GLY A 86 -16.46 -0.39 -12.13
C GLY A 86 -17.70 0.26 -11.48
N GLU A 87 -18.14 -0.33 -10.38
CA GLU A 87 -19.30 0.15 -9.61
C GLU A 87 -18.91 1.18 -8.53
N ILE A 88 -17.62 1.33 -8.25
CA ILE A 88 -17.14 2.12 -7.11
C ILE A 88 -16.63 3.49 -7.57
N GLU A 89 -17.19 4.52 -6.96
CA GLU A 89 -16.70 5.88 -7.06
C GLU A 89 -15.58 6.13 -6.03
N PHE A 90 -14.55 6.86 -6.40
CA PHE A 90 -13.54 7.38 -5.49
C PHE A 90 -13.71 8.88 -5.37
N ARG A 91 -13.72 9.39 -4.16
CA ARG A 91 -13.85 10.82 -3.87
C ARG A 91 -12.54 11.40 -3.37
N LYS A 92 -12.20 12.59 -3.85
CA LYS A 92 -10.97 13.32 -3.47
C LYS A 92 -10.88 13.56 -1.96
N GLU A 93 -12.02 13.75 -1.29
CA GLU A 93 -12.10 13.96 0.16
C GLU A 93 -11.46 12.82 0.95
N ASN A 94 -11.41 11.60 0.39
CA ASN A 94 -10.71 10.48 1.02
C ASN A 94 -9.22 10.76 1.26
N LEU A 95 -8.60 11.67 0.49
CA LEU A 95 -7.18 11.96 0.60
C LEU A 95 -6.81 12.66 1.92
N VAL A 96 -7.80 13.16 2.67
CA VAL A 96 -7.60 13.72 4.02
C VAL A 96 -6.96 12.70 4.97
N VAL A 97 -7.15 11.40 4.74
CA VAL A 97 -6.53 10.33 5.55
C VAL A 97 -5.01 10.29 5.46
N SER A 98 -4.41 11.02 4.51
CA SER A 98 -2.95 11.18 4.42
C SER A 98 -2.38 12.10 5.50
N ASP A 99 -3.21 12.97 6.08
CA ASP A 99 -2.86 13.79 7.24
C ASP A 99 -2.90 12.94 8.51
N LYS A 100 -1.73 12.67 9.06
CA LYS A 100 -1.58 11.79 10.22
C LYS A 100 -2.05 12.44 11.53
N HIS A 101 -1.96 13.77 11.63
CA HIS A 101 -2.49 14.49 12.79
C HIS A 101 -4.01 14.42 12.82
N TYR A 102 -4.65 14.70 11.69
CA TYR A 102 -6.10 14.56 11.55
C TYR A 102 -6.57 13.15 11.88
N MET A 103 -5.91 12.13 11.33
CA MET A 103 -6.27 10.73 11.59
C MET A 103 -6.07 10.32 13.05
N HIS A 104 -5.05 10.83 13.73
CA HIS A 104 -4.87 10.58 15.18
C HIS A 104 -6.01 11.21 15.98
N GLY A 105 -6.48 12.41 15.62
CA GLY A 105 -7.66 13.02 16.24
C GLY A 105 -8.89 12.14 16.10
N ILE A 106 -9.19 11.67 14.89
CA ILE A 106 -10.30 10.73 14.62
C ILE A 106 -10.15 9.42 15.42
N CYS A 107 -8.95 8.84 15.46
CA CYS A 107 -8.71 7.62 16.24
C CYS A 107 -8.97 7.83 17.74
N ASN A 108 -8.54 8.95 18.30
CA ASN A 108 -8.78 9.28 19.70
C ASN A 108 -10.28 9.44 20.02
N GLU A 109 -11.06 10.06 19.12
CA GLU A 109 -12.52 10.16 19.26
C GLU A 109 -13.22 8.79 19.22
N LEU A 110 -12.60 7.80 18.59
CA LEU A 110 -13.14 6.44 18.41
C LEU A 110 -12.55 5.41 19.39
N ASP A 111 -11.70 5.85 20.34
CA ASP A 111 -10.95 4.97 21.23
C ASP A 111 -10.11 3.92 20.49
N ILE A 112 -9.58 4.26 19.29
CA ILE A 112 -8.68 3.42 18.52
C ILE A 112 -7.23 3.78 18.90
N PRO A 113 -6.42 2.85 19.41
CA PRO A 113 -5.06 3.14 19.81
C PRO A 113 -4.20 3.66 18.64
N VAL A 114 -3.44 4.72 18.89
CA VAL A 114 -2.42 5.28 17.98
C VAL A 114 -1.07 5.29 18.67
N PRO A 115 0.06 5.36 17.94
CA PRO A 115 1.35 5.58 18.55
C PRO A 115 1.37 6.94 19.27
N TYR A 116 1.94 6.99 20.46
CA TYR A 116 2.19 8.28 21.10
C TYR A 116 3.04 9.16 20.19
N THR A 117 2.61 10.39 19.94
CA THR A 117 3.29 11.34 19.06
C THR A 117 3.85 12.49 19.90
N TYR A 118 5.18 12.61 19.92
CA TYR A 118 5.87 13.66 20.65
C TYR A 118 5.60 15.02 20.01
N GLN A 119 5.30 16.00 20.86
CA GLN A 119 5.08 17.38 20.42
C GLN A 119 6.41 18.10 20.17
N ALA A 120 6.37 19.18 19.38
CA ALA A 120 7.57 20.01 19.14
C ALA A 120 8.10 20.56 20.47
N GLY A 121 9.39 20.31 20.75
CA GLY A 121 10.05 20.73 21.99
C GLY A 121 9.81 19.82 23.20
N GLU A 122 9.00 18.77 23.05
CA GLU A 122 8.82 17.77 24.10
C GLU A 122 10.10 16.95 24.30
N LYS A 123 10.47 16.71 25.55
CA LYS A 123 11.62 15.89 25.89
C LYS A 123 11.35 14.41 25.63
N ILE A 124 12.17 13.79 24.79
CA ILE A 124 12.08 12.35 24.49
C ILE A 124 12.93 11.60 25.51
N GLU A 125 12.31 10.88 26.42
CA GLU A 125 12.98 10.15 27.50
C GLU A 125 13.12 8.65 27.17
N ALA A 126 12.25 8.11 26.31
CA ALA A 126 12.24 6.68 25.97
C ALA A 126 12.69 6.43 24.53
N PHE A 127 13.64 5.52 24.34
CA PHE A 127 14.13 5.06 23.05
C PHE A 127 13.96 3.54 22.91
N PRO A 128 13.85 3.01 21.67
CA PRO A 128 13.88 3.74 20.39
C PRO A 128 12.57 4.52 20.12
N VAL A 129 12.68 5.57 19.29
CA VAL A 129 11.51 6.25 18.69
C VAL A 129 11.50 6.04 17.18
N PHE A 130 10.33 6.19 16.57
CA PHE A 130 10.15 6.14 15.13
C PHE A 130 9.84 7.53 14.58
N TYR A 131 10.48 7.92 13.48
CA TYR A 131 10.12 9.14 12.77
C TYR A 131 9.63 8.84 11.37
N LYS A 132 8.68 9.63 10.89
CA LYS A 132 8.14 9.56 9.53
C LYS A 132 7.63 10.93 9.07
N SER A 133 7.54 11.11 7.75
CA SER A 133 6.87 12.29 7.18
C SER A 133 5.43 12.37 7.66
N ASP A 134 4.96 13.58 7.99
CA ASP A 134 3.61 13.88 8.47
C ASP A 134 2.53 13.61 7.40
N HIS A 135 2.88 13.81 6.11
CA HIS A 135 2.02 13.52 4.96
C HIS A 135 2.68 12.51 4.01
N GLU A 136 1.88 11.78 3.26
CA GLU A 136 2.38 10.82 2.27
C GLU A 136 3.09 11.53 1.08
N THR A 137 2.59 12.69 0.69
CA THR A 137 3.11 13.54 -0.39
C THR A 137 3.75 14.81 0.16
N SER A 138 4.60 14.64 1.19
CA SER A 138 5.30 15.78 1.81
C SER A 138 6.24 16.46 0.81
N GLU A 139 6.18 17.78 0.71
CA GLU A 139 7.12 18.61 -0.06
C GLU A 139 8.56 18.54 0.47
N PHE A 140 8.73 18.13 1.74
CA PHE A 140 10.04 17.87 2.37
C PHE A 140 10.61 16.48 2.04
N GLY A 141 9.96 15.71 1.15
CA GLY A 141 10.35 14.35 0.80
C GLY A 141 9.81 13.29 1.74
N LYS A 142 10.08 12.01 1.39
CA LYS A 142 9.66 10.86 2.21
C LYS A 142 10.78 10.47 3.16
N HIS A 143 10.58 10.75 4.42
CA HIS A 143 11.51 10.40 5.49
C HIS A 143 10.86 9.40 6.45
N ARG A 144 11.64 8.40 6.89
CA ARG A 144 11.26 7.48 7.94
C ARG A 144 12.46 6.74 8.49
N GLY A 145 12.40 6.37 9.75
CA GLY A 145 13.47 5.59 10.36
C GLY A 145 13.29 5.42 11.86
N ILE A 146 14.23 4.69 12.46
CA ILE A 146 14.29 4.44 13.89
C ILE A 146 15.46 5.22 14.47
N VAL A 147 15.18 5.99 15.52
CA VAL A 147 16.18 6.67 16.32
C VAL A 147 16.38 5.88 17.60
N LYS A 148 17.58 5.36 17.80
CA LYS A 148 17.90 4.45 18.90
C LYS A 148 18.46 5.15 20.15
N THR A 149 19.02 6.35 19.99
CA THR A 149 19.65 7.11 21.06
C THR A 149 19.43 8.60 20.86
N HIS A 150 19.55 9.38 21.92
CA HIS A 150 19.38 10.83 21.90
C HIS A 150 20.32 11.51 20.87
N ASP A 151 21.58 11.09 20.76
CA ASP A 151 22.57 11.69 19.85
C ASP A 151 22.20 11.59 18.35
N ASN A 152 21.23 10.75 18.02
CA ASN A 152 20.75 10.59 16.66
C ASN A 152 19.51 11.44 16.32
N LEU A 153 18.92 12.13 17.30
CA LEU A 153 17.77 13.01 17.07
C LEU A 153 18.12 14.21 16.18
N ASP A 154 19.31 14.77 16.33
CA ASP A 154 19.76 15.92 15.53
C ASP A 154 19.98 15.59 14.05
N LYS A 155 20.04 14.31 13.70
CA LYS A 155 20.23 13.83 12.32
C LYS A 155 18.93 13.70 11.53
N ILE A 156 17.79 13.79 12.18
CA ILE A 156 16.48 13.73 11.49
C ILE A 156 16.11 15.09 10.93
N PRO A 157 15.36 15.14 9.80
CA PRO A 157 14.80 16.39 9.30
C PRO A 157 13.93 17.06 10.37
N LYS A 158 13.99 18.39 10.44
CA LYS A 158 13.26 19.15 11.49
C LYS A 158 11.86 19.61 11.05
N GLN A 159 11.55 19.49 9.76
CA GLN A 159 10.28 19.94 9.17
C GLN A 159 9.52 18.81 8.51
N GLY A 160 8.20 18.82 8.57
CA GLY A 160 7.34 17.82 7.95
C GLY A 160 7.50 16.41 8.53
N ILE A 161 7.90 16.30 9.81
CA ILE A 161 8.24 15.03 10.46
C ILE A 161 7.42 14.86 11.74
N LEU A 162 6.83 13.67 11.89
CA LEU A 162 6.32 13.17 13.17
C LEU A 162 7.35 12.30 13.85
N ILE A 163 7.54 12.50 15.15
CA ILE A 163 8.29 11.59 16.02
C ILE A 163 7.29 10.86 16.90
N GLN A 164 7.37 9.54 16.88
CA GLN A 164 6.41 8.67 17.55
C GLN A 164 7.10 7.62 18.41
N GLU A 165 6.39 7.08 19.40
CA GLU A 165 6.85 5.87 20.05
C GLU A 165 7.11 4.76 19.02
N TYR A 166 8.10 3.96 19.26
CA TYR A 166 8.38 2.78 18.45
C TYR A 166 7.56 1.59 18.91
N ILE A 167 6.74 1.03 18.03
CA ILE A 167 5.99 -0.20 18.32
C ILE A 167 6.87 -1.40 17.93
N PRO A 168 7.41 -2.16 18.89
CA PRO A 168 8.43 -3.19 18.65
C PRO A 168 7.82 -4.50 18.16
N THR A 169 7.17 -4.47 17.01
CA THR A 169 6.60 -5.67 16.36
C THR A 169 7.17 -5.82 14.96
N PRO A 170 7.51 -7.04 14.54
CA PRO A 170 7.98 -7.29 13.18
C PRO A 170 6.84 -7.27 12.16
N SER A 171 5.60 -7.53 12.59
CA SER A 171 4.46 -7.68 11.70
C SER A 171 3.69 -6.37 11.53
N THR A 172 3.24 -6.13 10.31
CA THR A 172 2.21 -5.13 9.97
C THR A 172 0.95 -5.87 9.56
N PHE A 173 -0.20 -5.39 10.00
CA PHE A 173 -1.51 -5.94 9.70
C PHE A 173 -2.23 -4.97 8.77
N GLY A 174 -2.70 -5.47 7.62
CA GLY A 174 -3.41 -4.70 6.62
C GLY A 174 -4.85 -5.14 6.46
N VAL A 175 -5.76 -4.18 6.42
CA VAL A 175 -7.15 -4.38 6.03
C VAL A 175 -7.39 -3.60 4.74
N GLY A 176 -7.31 -4.29 3.60
CA GLY A 176 -7.75 -3.75 2.32
C GLY A 176 -9.27 -3.68 2.30
N PHE A 177 -9.85 -2.59 1.85
CA PHE A 177 -11.29 -2.40 1.87
C PHE A 177 -11.82 -1.65 0.64
N ILE A 178 -13.11 -1.87 0.35
CA ILE A 178 -13.95 -1.04 -0.49
C ILE A 178 -15.10 -0.56 0.38
N ALA A 179 -15.40 0.73 0.33
CA ALA A 179 -16.47 1.34 1.08
C ALA A 179 -17.33 2.27 0.21
N GLN A 180 -18.57 2.44 0.63
CA GLN A 180 -19.51 3.38 0.04
C GLN A 180 -20.26 4.10 1.16
N ASP A 181 -20.17 5.44 1.17
CA ASP A 181 -20.82 6.31 2.15
C ASP A 181 -20.62 5.85 3.61
N GLY A 182 -19.37 5.49 3.94
CA GLY A 182 -19.01 5.05 5.29
C GLY A 182 -19.33 3.57 5.60
N LYS A 183 -19.80 2.77 4.64
CA LYS A 183 -20.11 1.34 4.84
C LYS A 183 -19.15 0.47 4.06
N LEU A 184 -18.57 -0.54 4.71
CA LEU A 184 -17.73 -1.52 4.06
C LEU A 184 -18.56 -2.42 3.13
N LEU A 185 -18.19 -2.47 1.85
CA LEU A 185 -18.75 -3.39 0.86
C LEU A 185 -17.91 -4.66 0.71
N ALA A 186 -16.60 -4.53 0.81
CA ALA A 186 -15.66 -5.63 0.75
C ALA A 186 -14.45 -5.36 1.65
N HIS A 187 -13.86 -6.41 2.21
CA HIS A 187 -12.60 -6.34 2.94
C HIS A 187 -11.76 -7.61 2.73
N PHE A 188 -10.45 -7.46 2.92
CA PHE A 188 -9.50 -8.56 2.94
C PHE A 188 -8.37 -8.22 3.91
N MET A 189 -8.09 -9.15 4.83
CA MET A 189 -7.11 -8.93 5.89
C MET A 189 -5.87 -9.80 5.70
N HIS A 190 -4.70 -9.22 5.97
CA HIS A 190 -3.43 -9.93 5.93
C HIS A 190 -2.47 -9.45 7.02
N GLU A 191 -1.56 -10.33 7.38
CA GLU A 191 -0.40 -10.06 8.20
C GLU A 191 0.84 -10.13 7.31
N GLU A 192 1.70 -9.12 7.36
CA GLU A 192 3.04 -9.12 6.75
C GLU A 192 4.01 -9.83 7.69
N LEU A 193 4.36 -11.08 7.39
CA LEU A 193 5.29 -11.88 8.19
C LEU A 193 6.74 -11.40 8.05
N ILE A 194 7.08 -10.90 6.87
CA ILE A 194 8.36 -10.27 6.53
C ILE A 194 8.10 -9.09 5.63
N SER A 195 8.77 -7.97 5.89
CA SER A 195 8.80 -6.78 5.03
C SER A 195 10.22 -6.49 4.54
N TYR A 196 10.35 -5.89 3.37
CA TYR A 196 11.64 -5.45 2.83
C TYR A 196 11.54 -4.04 2.22
N PRO A 197 12.40 -3.09 2.63
CA PRO A 197 13.31 -3.15 3.79
C PRO A 197 12.59 -3.48 5.10
N LYS A 198 13.31 -4.03 6.10
CA LYS A 198 12.73 -4.51 7.37
C LYS A 198 11.94 -3.42 8.10
N GLU A 199 12.40 -2.18 8.00
CA GLU A 199 11.81 -1.03 8.69
C GLU A 199 10.95 -0.24 7.71
N GLY A 200 9.65 -0.55 7.70
CA GLY A 200 8.65 0.16 6.88
C GLY A 200 8.71 -0.16 5.38
N GLY A 201 9.27 -1.30 4.98
CA GLY A 201 9.21 -1.80 3.61
C GLY A 201 7.87 -2.44 3.27
N SER A 202 7.74 -2.91 2.02
CA SER A 202 6.57 -3.65 1.58
C SER A 202 6.67 -5.13 1.94
N GLY A 203 5.54 -5.77 2.20
CA GLY A 203 5.48 -7.18 2.55
C GLY A 203 6.14 -8.10 1.53
N VAL A 204 6.92 -9.07 2.02
CA VAL A 204 7.61 -10.12 1.24
C VAL A 204 6.82 -11.40 1.27
N ILE A 205 6.44 -11.83 2.48
CA ILE A 205 5.56 -12.99 2.74
C ILE A 205 4.39 -12.49 3.55
N LEU A 206 3.18 -12.67 3.01
CA LEU A 206 1.97 -12.28 3.68
C LEU A 206 1.10 -13.50 3.94
N LYS A 207 0.39 -13.46 5.06
CA LYS A 207 -0.55 -14.47 5.51
C LYS A 207 -1.95 -13.87 5.57
N ARG A 208 -2.94 -14.59 5.02
CA ARG A 208 -4.35 -14.25 5.22
C ARG A 208 -4.73 -14.46 6.68
N ILE A 209 -5.43 -13.52 7.24
CA ILE A 209 -5.95 -13.58 8.61
C ILE A 209 -7.45 -13.24 8.62
N ASN A 210 -8.07 -13.53 9.75
CA ASN A 210 -9.41 -13.04 10.08
C ASN A 210 -9.37 -12.55 11.53
N GLU A 211 -9.32 -11.22 11.71
CA GLU A 211 -9.18 -10.59 13.01
C GLU A 211 -10.34 -9.59 13.21
N PRO A 212 -11.36 -9.98 14.01
CA PRO A 212 -12.56 -9.15 14.19
C PRO A 212 -12.28 -7.74 14.72
N LYS A 213 -11.22 -7.57 15.53
CA LYS A 213 -10.87 -6.28 16.11
C LYS A 213 -10.35 -5.30 15.05
N LEU A 214 -9.52 -5.79 14.11
CA LEU A 214 -9.06 -4.98 12.97
C LEU A 214 -10.23 -4.56 12.07
N LEU A 215 -11.16 -5.47 11.84
CA LEU A 215 -12.35 -5.16 11.05
C LEU A 215 -13.22 -4.11 11.75
N LYS A 216 -13.42 -4.25 13.06
CA LYS A 216 -14.16 -3.26 13.87
C LYS A 216 -13.53 -1.87 13.76
N TYR A 217 -12.22 -1.75 13.98
CA TYR A 217 -11.51 -0.47 13.90
C TYR A 217 -11.60 0.14 12.51
N THR A 218 -11.36 -0.67 11.46
CA THR A 218 -11.48 -0.20 10.08
C THR A 218 -12.91 0.28 9.77
N SER A 219 -13.93 -0.46 10.22
CA SER A 219 -15.34 -0.09 10.01
C SER A 219 -15.70 1.22 10.70
N GLN A 220 -15.22 1.44 11.95
CA GLN A 220 -15.44 2.68 12.69
C GLN A 220 -14.79 3.88 11.98
N LEU A 221 -13.54 3.72 11.49
CA LEU A 221 -12.84 4.77 10.75
C LEU A 221 -13.55 5.10 9.43
N VAL A 222 -13.93 4.08 8.67
CA VAL A 222 -14.63 4.23 7.38
C VAL A 222 -15.99 4.93 7.58
N ASP A 223 -16.75 4.57 8.63
CA ASP A 223 -18.03 5.22 8.93
C ASP A 223 -17.85 6.67 9.38
N LYS A 224 -16.92 6.95 10.30
CA LYS A 224 -16.64 8.31 10.80
C LYS A 224 -16.23 9.26 9.69
N LEU A 225 -15.41 8.77 8.73
CA LEU A 225 -14.92 9.53 7.59
C LEU A 225 -15.95 9.64 6.45
N LYS A 226 -17.07 8.92 6.52
CA LYS A 226 -17.99 8.74 5.39
C LYS A 226 -17.26 8.35 4.11
N TYR A 227 -16.26 7.47 4.28
CA TYR A 227 -15.33 7.08 3.22
C TYR A 227 -16.07 6.48 2.01
N HIS A 228 -15.66 6.88 0.80
CA HIS A 228 -16.25 6.40 -0.44
C HIS A 228 -15.16 6.07 -1.46
N GLY A 229 -14.91 4.78 -1.68
CA GLY A 229 -13.84 4.29 -2.55
C GLY A 229 -13.13 3.08 -1.97
N TRP A 230 -11.84 2.97 -2.22
CA TRP A 230 -10.99 1.87 -1.76
C TRP A 230 -9.78 2.38 -0.99
N GLY A 231 -9.24 1.52 -0.15
CA GLY A 231 -8.07 1.85 0.65
C GLY A 231 -7.50 0.65 1.41
N LEU A 232 -6.39 0.91 2.09
CA LEU A 232 -5.73 -0.03 3.00
C LEU A 232 -5.55 0.65 4.36
N ALA A 233 -6.16 0.11 5.41
CA ALA A 233 -5.87 0.48 6.80
C ALA A 233 -4.75 -0.41 7.34
N GLU A 234 -3.72 0.20 7.94
CA GLU A 234 -2.55 -0.49 8.47
C GLU A 234 -2.46 -0.35 9.98
N PHE A 235 -2.12 -1.47 10.62
CA PHE A 235 -2.03 -1.59 12.08
C PHE A 235 -0.77 -2.34 12.50
N LYS A 236 -0.36 -2.15 13.75
CA LYS A 236 0.67 -2.95 14.42
C LYS A 236 0.12 -3.49 15.74
N TYR A 237 0.44 -4.73 16.08
CA TYR A 237 0.07 -5.27 17.38
C TYR A 237 1.06 -4.81 18.45
N CYS A 238 0.57 -4.11 19.46
CA CYS A 238 1.37 -3.66 20.60
C CYS A 238 1.18 -4.63 21.78
N THR A 239 2.22 -5.41 22.10
CA THR A 239 2.17 -6.40 23.17
C THR A 239 1.93 -5.78 24.55
N HIS A 240 2.47 -4.58 24.81
CA HIS A 240 2.28 -3.89 26.09
C HIS A 240 0.84 -3.42 26.31
N ARG A 241 0.16 -3.05 25.21
CA ARG A 241 -1.26 -2.64 25.26
C ARG A 241 -2.21 -3.81 25.08
N ASN A 242 -1.70 -4.98 24.69
CA ASN A 242 -2.47 -6.13 24.26
C ASN A 242 -3.54 -5.73 23.20
N ASP A 243 -3.15 -4.86 22.26
CA ASP A 243 -4.05 -4.26 21.29
C ASP A 243 -3.37 -3.90 19.97
N TYR A 244 -4.20 -3.72 18.93
CA TYR A 244 -3.77 -3.18 17.65
C TYR A 244 -3.70 -1.66 17.70
N VAL A 245 -2.61 -1.11 17.21
CA VAL A 245 -2.33 0.31 17.12
C VAL A 245 -2.45 0.72 15.67
N PHE A 246 -3.31 1.68 15.38
CA PHE A 246 -3.49 2.22 14.03
C PHE A 246 -2.25 2.98 13.56
N MET A 247 -1.83 2.75 12.34
CA MET A 247 -0.66 3.38 11.75
C MET A 247 -1.01 4.41 10.68
N GLU A 248 -1.87 4.02 9.71
CA GLU A 248 -2.33 4.89 8.62
C GLU A 248 -3.46 4.25 7.80
N ILE A 249 -4.18 5.08 7.02
CA ILE A 249 -4.97 4.64 5.88
C ILE A 249 -4.29 5.14 4.61
N ASN A 250 -4.13 4.24 3.65
CA ASN A 250 -3.67 4.54 2.31
C ASN A 250 -4.87 4.65 1.37
N ALA A 251 -5.27 5.89 0.98
CA ALA A 251 -6.38 6.16 0.05
C ALA A 251 -5.93 6.00 -1.41
N LYS A 252 -5.46 4.81 -1.75
CA LYS A 252 -4.95 4.42 -3.07
C LYS A 252 -4.89 2.91 -3.16
N PHE A 253 -4.52 2.36 -4.32
CA PHE A 253 -4.15 0.95 -4.40
C PHE A 253 -2.84 0.67 -3.66
N TRP A 254 -2.68 -0.52 -3.12
CA TRP A 254 -1.59 -0.92 -2.23
C TRP A 254 -0.74 -2.07 -2.78
N ALA A 255 0.48 -2.17 -2.30
CA ALA A 255 1.49 -3.09 -2.84
C ALA A 255 1.14 -4.59 -2.68
N SER A 256 0.25 -4.94 -1.76
CA SER A 256 -0.29 -6.29 -1.55
C SER A 256 -1.64 -6.55 -2.24
N LEU A 257 -2.07 -5.66 -3.16
CA LEU A 257 -3.36 -5.78 -3.87
C LEU A 257 -3.54 -7.14 -4.57
N GLU A 258 -2.47 -7.73 -5.13
CA GLU A 258 -2.56 -9.04 -5.76
C GLU A 258 -3.07 -10.11 -4.79
N PHE A 259 -2.68 -10.05 -3.52
CA PHE A 259 -3.16 -10.96 -2.49
C PHE A 259 -4.65 -10.73 -2.20
N THR A 260 -5.08 -9.49 -2.16
CA THR A 260 -6.48 -9.12 -1.98
C THR A 260 -7.35 -9.63 -3.14
N LEU A 261 -6.97 -9.34 -4.38
CA LEU A 261 -7.68 -9.81 -5.58
C LEU A 261 -7.76 -11.34 -5.61
N MET A 262 -6.65 -12.01 -5.24
CA MET A 262 -6.59 -13.46 -5.19
C MET A 262 -7.52 -14.07 -4.13
N GLY A 263 -7.58 -13.45 -2.95
CA GLY A 263 -8.28 -13.98 -1.78
C GLY A 263 -9.75 -13.58 -1.67
N ASN A 264 -10.12 -12.44 -2.26
CA ASN A 264 -11.50 -11.94 -2.29
C ASN A 264 -11.86 -11.39 -3.68
N PRO A 265 -12.47 -12.22 -4.55
CA PRO A 265 -12.85 -11.83 -5.91
C PRO A 265 -13.84 -10.66 -5.98
N LEU A 266 -14.56 -10.36 -4.90
CA LEU A 266 -15.50 -9.24 -4.86
C LEU A 266 -14.82 -7.90 -5.17
N PHE A 267 -13.51 -7.75 -4.81
CA PHE A 267 -12.73 -6.59 -5.22
C PHE A 267 -12.60 -6.47 -6.74
N GLY A 268 -12.30 -7.58 -7.41
CA GLY A 268 -12.22 -7.61 -8.87
C GLY A 268 -13.57 -7.32 -9.55
N LYS A 269 -14.66 -7.86 -8.98
CA LYS A 269 -16.01 -7.62 -9.47
C LYS A 269 -16.41 -6.15 -9.33
N LEU A 270 -16.30 -5.59 -8.14
CA LEU A 270 -16.74 -4.21 -7.85
C LEU A 270 -15.89 -3.16 -8.58
N LEU A 271 -14.55 -3.34 -8.62
CA LEU A 271 -13.64 -2.33 -9.18
C LEU A 271 -13.42 -2.46 -10.68
N PHE A 272 -13.51 -3.68 -11.23
CA PHE A 272 -13.10 -3.92 -12.61
C PHE A 272 -14.12 -4.73 -13.43
N GLY A 273 -15.27 -5.09 -12.85
CA GLY A 273 -16.27 -5.92 -13.50
C GLY A 273 -15.80 -7.35 -13.79
N LEU A 274 -14.79 -7.85 -13.06
CA LEU A 274 -14.17 -9.15 -13.29
C LEU A 274 -14.85 -10.22 -12.44
N ASP A 275 -15.22 -11.33 -13.07
CA ASP A 275 -15.72 -12.52 -12.39
C ASP A 275 -14.71 -13.66 -12.49
N TYR A 276 -14.23 -14.13 -11.34
CA TYR A 276 -13.25 -15.20 -11.22
C TYR A 276 -13.32 -15.87 -9.83
N PRO A 277 -12.91 -17.14 -9.71
CA PRO A 277 -12.91 -17.83 -8.42
C PRO A 277 -11.80 -17.35 -7.49
N ALA A 278 -12.08 -17.32 -6.20
CA ALA A 278 -11.05 -17.13 -5.18
C ALA A 278 -10.02 -18.26 -5.22
N LYS A 279 -8.77 -17.94 -4.92
CA LYS A 279 -7.72 -18.94 -4.69
C LYS A 279 -7.63 -19.27 -3.20
N SER A 280 -7.43 -20.54 -2.91
CA SER A 280 -7.39 -21.08 -1.54
C SER A 280 -6.06 -20.86 -0.80
N SER A 281 -5.05 -20.26 -1.42
CA SER A 281 -3.75 -20.07 -0.74
C SER A 281 -3.86 -19.08 0.42
N ASN A 282 -3.38 -19.53 1.60
CA ASN A 282 -3.34 -18.70 2.79
C ASN A 282 -2.12 -17.76 2.84
N HIS A 283 -1.18 -17.89 1.91
CA HIS A 283 0.04 -17.09 1.85
C HIS A 283 0.31 -16.61 0.42
N ILE A 284 0.88 -15.41 0.32
CA ILE A 284 1.52 -14.93 -0.91
C ILE A 284 2.99 -14.64 -0.65
N VAL A 285 3.83 -14.95 -1.63
CA VAL A 285 5.28 -14.73 -1.59
C VAL A 285 5.70 -13.88 -2.79
N TYR A 286 6.23 -12.72 -2.53
CA TYR A 286 6.79 -11.82 -3.55
C TYR A 286 8.26 -12.17 -3.78
N ILE A 287 8.53 -13.00 -4.79
CA ILE A 287 9.83 -13.63 -5.03
C ILE A 287 10.96 -12.60 -5.18
N ASN A 288 10.75 -11.52 -5.93
CA ASN A 288 11.76 -10.49 -6.11
C ASN A 288 12.14 -9.77 -4.80
N ARG A 289 11.20 -9.60 -3.87
CA ARG A 289 11.47 -9.04 -2.54
C ARG A 289 12.12 -10.08 -1.63
N LEU A 290 11.69 -11.34 -1.74
CA LEU A 290 12.28 -12.45 -1.00
C LEU A 290 13.78 -12.56 -1.30
N LEU A 291 14.17 -12.53 -2.59
CA LEU A 291 15.57 -12.60 -3.03
C LEU A 291 16.44 -11.44 -2.52
N ARG A 292 15.82 -10.29 -2.23
CA ARG A 292 16.50 -9.12 -1.64
C ARG A 292 16.53 -9.16 -0.12
N SER A 293 15.72 -10.00 0.51
CA SER A 293 15.65 -10.14 1.97
C SER A 293 16.78 -11.03 2.51
N ASN A 294 16.99 -11.00 3.85
CA ASN A 294 18.00 -11.85 4.49
C ASN A 294 17.69 -13.34 4.26
N PRO A 295 18.63 -14.15 3.73
CA PRO A 295 18.47 -15.58 3.51
C PRO A 295 18.05 -16.40 4.75
N ILE A 296 18.41 -15.99 5.94
CA ILE A 296 17.97 -16.63 7.19
C ILE A 296 16.45 -16.64 7.30
N ASN A 297 15.78 -15.61 6.81
CA ASN A 297 14.33 -15.53 6.77
C ASN A 297 13.71 -16.61 5.87
N TRP A 298 14.42 -17.04 4.83
CA TRP A 298 13.92 -18.06 3.91
C TRP A 298 13.81 -19.42 4.63
N LEU A 299 14.79 -19.77 5.47
CA LEU A 299 14.76 -21.00 6.26
C LEU A 299 13.61 -20.98 7.26
N LYS A 300 13.43 -19.86 7.97
CA LYS A 300 12.36 -19.69 8.97
C LYS A 300 10.97 -19.85 8.36
N TYR A 301 10.76 -19.35 7.13
CA TYR A 301 9.46 -19.35 6.45
C TYR A 301 9.39 -20.32 5.27
N LEU A 302 10.23 -21.36 5.25
CA LEU A 302 10.26 -22.35 4.17
C LEU A 302 8.89 -22.98 3.88
N PRO A 303 8.07 -23.38 4.89
CA PRO A 303 6.74 -23.89 4.63
C PRO A 303 5.85 -22.91 3.84
N GLN A 304 5.86 -21.62 4.21
CA GLN A 304 5.07 -20.59 3.52
C GLN A 304 5.59 -20.33 2.11
N ILE A 305 6.90 -20.41 1.90
CA ILE A 305 7.52 -20.25 0.57
C ILE A 305 7.14 -21.41 -0.35
N VAL A 306 7.09 -22.64 0.17
CA VAL A 306 6.76 -23.83 -0.61
C VAL A 306 5.27 -23.92 -0.90
N THR A 307 4.40 -23.70 0.08
CA THR A 307 2.95 -23.86 -0.06
C THR A 307 2.22 -22.59 -0.52
N GLY A 308 2.83 -21.42 -0.36
CA GLY A 308 2.24 -20.14 -0.71
C GLY A 308 2.16 -19.86 -2.21
N TYR A 309 1.25 -18.99 -2.60
CA TYR A 309 1.23 -18.49 -3.97
C TYR A 309 2.44 -17.58 -4.22
N ARG A 310 3.25 -17.93 -5.22
CA ARG A 310 4.47 -17.20 -5.59
C ARG A 310 4.19 -16.26 -6.73
N THR A 311 4.57 -14.99 -6.59
CA THR A 311 4.35 -13.97 -7.61
C THR A 311 5.61 -13.16 -7.90
N LEU A 312 5.70 -12.70 -9.13
CA LEU A 312 6.74 -11.83 -9.66
C LEU A 312 6.08 -10.53 -10.15
N PRO A 313 5.81 -9.58 -9.24
CA PRO A 313 5.08 -8.38 -9.63
C PRO A 313 5.86 -7.48 -10.58
N GLU A 314 7.19 -7.49 -10.53
CA GLU A 314 8.03 -6.55 -11.28
C GLU A 314 8.69 -7.19 -12.55
N GLY A 315 8.31 -8.43 -12.93
CA GLY A 315 8.83 -9.13 -14.11
C GLY A 315 10.25 -9.71 -13.95
N TRP A 316 10.74 -10.41 -15.01
CA TRP A 316 12.00 -11.16 -14.98
C TRP A 316 13.26 -10.30 -14.82
N ARG A 317 13.27 -9.06 -15.34
CA ARG A 317 14.41 -8.13 -15.17
C ARG A 317 14.67 -7.78 -13.71
N SER A 318 13.62 -7.69 -12.91
CA SER A 318 13.74 -7.47 -11.47
C SER A 318 14.38 -8.65 -10.73
N LEU A 319 14.20 -9.88 -11.22
CA LEU A 319 14.90 -11.06 -10.69
C LEU A 319 16.40 -10.98 -10.95
N LEU A 320 16.82 -10.65 -12.16
CA LEU A 320 18.24 -10.54 -12.53
C LEU A 320 18.93 -9.46 -11.64
N THR A 321 18.32 -8.29 -11.52
CA THR A 321 18.87 -7.22 -10.66
C THR A 321 18.83 -7.57 -9.17
N ALA A 322 17.84 -8.33 -8.71
CA ALA A 322 17.77 -8.80 -7.32
C ALA A 322 18.86 -9.84 -7.01
N SER A 323 19.17 -10.70 -7.97
CA SER A 323 20.19 -11.74 -7.80
C SER A 323 21.63 -11.22 -7.84
N ILE A 324 21.87 -10.09 -8.51
CA ILE A 324 23.22 -9.49 -8.68
C ILE A 324 23.57 -8.54 -7.53
N ARG A 325 22.61 -7.82 -6.97
CA ARG A 325 22.86 -6.82 -5.90
C ARG A 325 23.51 -7.34 -4.61
N PRO A 326 23.27 -8.56 -4.11
CA PRO A 326 23.97 -9.10 -2.96
C PRO A 326 25.46 -9.39 -3.22
N ILE A 327 25.87 -9.55 -4.50
CA ILE A 327 27.23 -9.93 -4.92
C ILE A 327 28.10 -8.69 -5.15
N VAL A 328 27.48 -7.60 -5.55
CA VAL A 328 28.18 -6.35 -5.91
C VAL A 328 27.99 -5.32 -4.79
N GLY A 329 28.19 -5.59 -3.57
CA GLY A 329 28.10 -4.66 -2.44
C GLY A 329 27.77 -3.20 -2.82
N ARG A 330 26.93 -2.54 -2.08
CA ARG A 330 26.53 -1.12 -2.30
C ARG A 330 27.68 -0.21 -2.61
#